data_d8f01619ba5c16bde261df6cfa87b937
#
_entry.id   d8f01619ba5c16bde261df6cfa87b937
#
_cell.length_a   1.000
_cell.length_b   1.000
_cell.length_c   1.000
_cell.angle_alpha   90.00
_cell.angle_beta   90.00
_cell.angle_gamma   90.00
#
_symmetry.space_group_name_H-M   'P 1'
#
loop_
_entity.id
_entity.type
_entity.pdbx_description
1 polymer ?
#
loop_
_entity_poly.entity_id
_entity_poly.type
_entity_poly.pdbx_seq_one_letter_code
_entity_poly.pdbx_strand_id
1 'polypeptide(L)'
;MLPKLILTDIDGVWTDCGMYYDEKGNELKKFNTYDSAGVLFCKLLEIPFGIITGENVKSVERRAEKLKADYLFLGAKNKLEIVKKLAKELNIQLSISVKISFGNILFNIF
;
A
#
# COMPACT_ATOMS: atom_id res chain seq x y z
N MET A 1 -8.89 -19.52 1.34
CA MET A 1 -8.53 -18.99 -0.01
C MET A 1 -7.59 -17.82 0.14
N LEU A 2 -6.49 -17.84 -0.57
CA LEU A 2 -5.52 -16.73 -0.54
C LEU A 2 -5.96 -15.62 -1.50
N PRO A 3 -5.70 -14.35 -1.16
CA PRO A 3 -5.95 -13.25 -2.07
C PRO A 3 -5.03 -13.34 -3.31
N LYS A 4 -5.52 -12.86 -4.44
CA LYS A 4 -4.75 -12.81 -5.69
C LYS A 4 -3.91 -11.53 -5.83
N LEU A 5 -4.20 -10.53 -5.01
CA LEU A 5 -3.51 -9.25 -4.98
C LEU A 5 -3.78 -8.58 -3.63
N ILE A 6 -2.77 -7.98 -3.06
CA ILE A 6 -2.90 -7.12 -1.88
C ILE A 6 -2.47 -5.72 -2.25
N LEU A 7 -3.35 -4.75 -2.06
CA LEU A 7 -3.04 -3.32 -2.17
C LEU A 7 -3.24 -2.65 -0.83
N THR A 8 -2.32 -1.80 -0.44
CA THR A 8 -2.38 -1.08 0.82
C THR A 8 -2.19 0.41 0.62
N ASP A 9 -2.85 1.20 1.44
CA ASP A 9 -2.56 2.62 1.62
C ASP A 9 -1.35 2.79 2.55
N ILE A 10 -0.91 4.00 2.77
CA ILE A 10 0.21 4.34 3.66
C ILE A 10 -0.28 5.04 4.93
N ASP A 11 -0.90 6.22 4.80
CA ASP A 11 -1.27 7.03 5.96
C ASP A 11 -2.40 6.38 6.74
N GLY A 12 -2.15 6.10 8.02
CA GLY A 12 -3.09 5.39 8.89
C GLY A 12 -3.10 3.87 8.71
N VAL A 13 -2.32 3.32 7.79
CA VAL A 13 -2.15 1.87 7.58
C VAL A 13 -0.74 1.43 7.97
N TRP A 14 0.28 2.02 7.36
CA TRP A 14 1.70 1.79 7.67
C TRP A 14 2.23 2.81 8.67
N THR A 15 1.53 3.91 8.86
CA THR A 15 1.86 4.98 9.78
C THR A 15 0.70 5.24 10.71
N ASP A 16 0.96 6.01 11.76
CA ASP A 16 -0.04 6.48 12.71
C ASP A 16 -0.73 7.80 12.28
N CYS A 17 -0.64 8.16 11.00
CA CYS A 17 -1.06 9.44 10.43
C CYS A 17 -0.23 10.64 10.92
N GLY A 18 0.81 10.44 11.70
CA GLY A 18 1.71 11.51 12.14
C GLY A 18 2.49 12.08 10.96
N MET A 19 2.55 13.41 10.90
CA MET A 19 3.26 14.14 9.87
C MET A 19 4.49 14.80 10.49
N TYR A 20 5.67 14.49 9.96
CA TYR A 20 6.94 15.05 10.41
C TYR A 20 7.52 15.94 9.31
N TYR A 21 7.83 17.18 9.66
CA TYR A 21 8.47 18.13 8.76
C TYR A 21 9.77 18.63 9.37
N ASP A 22 10.81 18.78 8.56
CA ASP A 22 12.01 19.50 8.98
C ASP A 22 11.88 21.01 8.67
N GLU A 23 12.85 21.80 9.08
CA GLU A 23 12.87 23.24 8.83
C GLU A 23 12.96 23.60 7.33
N LYS A 24 13.43 22.66 6.50
CA LYS A 24 13.55 22.84 5.05
C LYS A 24 12.28 22.42 4.29
N GLY A 25 11.24 22.00 5.00
CA GLY A 25 9.99 21.55 4.41
C GLY A 25 10.01 20.13 3.89
N ASN A 26 11.02 19.31 4.23
CA ASN A 26 11.01 17.89 3.91
C ASN A 26 9.99 17.17 4.79
N GLU A 27 9.21 16.31 4.18
CA GLU A 27 8.24 15.47 4.86
C GLU A 27 8.85 14.10 5.18
N LEU A 28 8.73 13.69 6.43
CA LEU A 28 9.23 12.43 6.93
C LEU A 28 8.08 11.54 7.41
N LYS A 29 8.15 10.26 7.14
CA LYS A 29 7.20 9.27 7.64
C LYS A 29 7.93 8.22 8.46
N LYS A 30 7.32 7.85 9.58
CA LYS A 30 7.80 6.77 10.44
C LYS A 30 7.14 5.46 10.02
N PHE A 31 7.93 4.55 9.49
CA PHE A 31 7.49 3.20 9.16
C PHE A 31 7.85 2.20 10.26
N ASN A 32 7.12 1.09 10.30
CA ASN A 32 7.36 0.03 11.26
C ASN A 32 7.99 -1.20 10.59
N THR A 33 8.93 -1.82 11.27
CA THR A 33 9.60 -3.03 10.78
C THR A 33 8.64 -4.22 10.66
N TYR A 34 7.60 -4.28 11.48
CA TYR A 34 6.60 -5.36 11.40
C TYR A 34 5.89 -5.44 10.04
N ASP A 35 5.69 -4.33 9.36
CA ASP A 35 5.09 -4.31 8.03
C ASP A 35 5.95 -5.04 7.00
N SER A 36 7.27 -5.04 7.19
CA SER A 36 8.21 -5.80 6.35
C SER A 36 7.92 -7.30 6.41
N ALA A 37 7.52 -7.83 7.56
CA ALA A 37 7.16 -9.24 7.71
C ALA A 37 5.89 -9.56 6.89
N GLY A 38 4.89 -8.69 6.91
CA GLY A 38 3.69 -8.84 6.09
C GLY A 38 4.00 -8.91 4.59
N VAL A 39 4.87 -8.04 4.11
CA VAL A 39 5.32 -8.07 2.71
C VAL A 39 6.13 -9.33 2.40
N LEU A 40 6.97 -9.78 3.33
CA LEU A 40 7.71 -11.03 3.18
C LEU A 40 6.75 -12.23 3.04
N PHE A 41 5.70 -12.30 3.85
CA PHE A 41 4.70 -13.36 3.73
C PHE A 41 3.97 -13.32 2.38
N CYS A 42 3.64 -12.14 1.87
CA CYS A 42 3.09 -12.03 0.52
C CYS A 42 4.01 -12.66 -0.52
N LYS A 43 5.31 -12.40 -0.43
CA LYS A 43 6.30 -12.96 -1.35
C LYS A 43 6.43 -14.48 -1.23
N LEU A 44 6.48 -14.99 -0.01
CA LEU A 44 6.56 -16.44 0.23
C LEU A 44 5.33 -17.19 -0.29
N LEU A 45 4.17 -16.53 -0.29
CA LEU A 45 2.91 -17.07 -0.80
C LEU A 45 2.67 -16.73 -2.28
N GLU A 46 3.63 -16.08 -2.92
CA GLU A 46 3.54 -15.63 -4.32
C GLU A 46 2.32 -14.73 -4.59
N ILE A 47 1.93 -13.94 -3.59
CA ILE A 47 0.84 -12.97 -3.71
C ILE A 47 1.41 -11.62 -4.11
N PRO A 48 1.01 -11.06 -5.28
CA PRO A 48 1.42 -9.71 -5.67
C PRO A 48 1.01 -8.67 -4.63
N PHE A 49 1.94 -7.77 -4.33
CA PHE A 49 1.78 -6.75 -3.33
C PHE A 49 2.02 -5.36 -3.91
N GLY A 50 1.15 -4.42 -3.62
CA GLY A 50 1.26 -3.06 -4.09
C GLY A 50 0.89 -2.02 -3.04
N ILE A 51 1.38 -0.81 -3.26
CA ILE A 51 1.09 0.38 -2.46
C ILE A 51 0.33 1.37 -3.34
N ILE A 52 -0.77 1.90 -2.80
CA ILE A 52 -1.59 2.91 -3.46
C ILE A 52 -1.89 4.05 -2.48
N THR A 53 -1.31 5.21 -2.71
CA THR A 53 -1.41 6.36 -1.81
C THR A 53 -1.69 7.65 -2.55
N GLY A 54 -2.46 8.55 -1.93
CA GLY A 54 -2.71 9.89 -2.47
C GLY A 54 -1.50 10.82 -2.38
N GLU A 55 -0.54 10.50 -1.54
CA GLU A 55 0.68 11.26 -1.34
C GLU A 55 1.77 10.92 -2.38
N ASN A 56 2.55 11.91 -2.76
CA ASN A 56 3.71 11.72 -3.65
C ASN A 56 4.98 12.13 -2.90
N VAL A 57 5.48 11.23 -2.06
CA VAL A 57 6.61 11.50 -1.16
C VAL A 57 7.73 10.48 -1.37
N LYS A 58 8.95 10.96 -1.43
CA LYS A 58 10.14 10.11 -1.65
C LYS A 58 10.35 9.05 -0.57
N SER A 59 9.91 9.30 0.66
CA SER A 59 10.03 8.32 1.75
C SER A 59 9.19 7.07 1.47
N VAL A 60 8.02 7.21 0.86
CA VAL A 60 7.17 6.09 0.44
C VAL A 60 7.81 5.33 -0.72
N GLU A 61 8.29 6.04 -1.73
CA GLU A 61 8.99 5.45 -2.87
C GLU A 61 10.19 4.61 -2.39
N ARG A 62 11.05 5.18 -1.54
CA ARG A 62 12.19 4.48 -0.97
C ARG A 62 11.78 3.24 -0.17
N ARG A 63 10.69 3.34 0.59
CA ARG A 63 10.16 2.19 1.37
C ARG A 63 9.67 1.08 0.45
N ALA A 64 8.93 1.42 -0.59
CA ALA A 64 8.44 0.48 -1.60
C ALA A 64 9.59 -0.24 -2.33
N GLU A 65 10.62 0.49 -2.71
CA GLU A 65 11.83 -0.07 -3.33
C GLU A 65 12.55 -1.04 -2.39
N LYS A 66 12.76 -0.64 -1.14
CA LYS A 66 13.41 -1.50 -0.13
C LYS A 66 12.66 -2.80 0.09
N LEU A 67 11.34 -2.76 0.10
CA LEU A 67 10.49 -3.93 0.28
C LEU A 67 10.20 -4.67 -1.03
N LYS A 68 10.65 -4.13 -2.15
CA LYS A 68 10.40 -4.68 -3.50
C LYS A 68 8.92 -4.91 -3.76
N ALA A 69 8.10 -3.88 -3.51
CA ALA A 69 6.69 -3.90 -3.86
C ALA A 69 6.52 -4.13 -5.36
N ASP A 70 5.56 -4.98 -5.75
CA ASP A 70 5.30 -5.27 -7.16
C ASP A 70 4.65 -4.09 -7.88
N TYR A 71 3.87 -3.31 -7.14
CA TYR A 71 3.16 -2.13 -7.66
C TYR A 71 3.31 -0.96 -6.71
N LEU A 72 3.48 0.24 -7.27
CA LEU A 72 3.54 1.49 -6.52
C LEU A 72 2.79 2.58 -7.26
N PHE A 73 1.74 3.11 -6.65
CA PHE A 73 0.95 4.21 -7.17
C PHE A 73 1.01 5.39 -6.19
N LEU A 74 1.84 6.38 -6.51
CA LEU A 74 1.96 7.64 -5.77
C LEU A 74 1.04 8.69 -6.37
N GLY A 75 0.55 9.62 -5.54
CA GLY A 75 -0.34 10.68 -6.00
C GLY A 75 -1.67 10.17 -6.57
N ALA A 76 -2.13 9.04 -6.11
CA ALA A 76 -3.33 8.36 -6.62
C ALA A 76 -4.60 9.08 -6.15
N LYS A 77 -5.14 9.99 -6.96
CA LYS A 77 -6.37 10.74 -6.64
C LYS A 77 -7.62 9.90 -6.80
N ASN A 78 -7.66 9.03 -7.81
CA ASN A 78 -8.78 8.11 -8.05
C ASN A 78 -8.32 6.66 -7.87
N LYS A 79 -8.24 6.22 -6.62
CA LYS A 79 -7.79 4.87 -6.26
C LYS A 79 -8.66 3.79 -6.87
N LEU A 80 -9.96 4.01 -6.95
CA LEU A 80 -10.91 3.02 -7.48
C LEU A 80 -10.62 2.68 -8.96
N GLU A 81 -10.35 3.69 -9.78
CA GLU A 81 -10.02 3.47 -11.19
C GLU A 81 -8.70 2.71 -11.36
N ILE A 82 -7.69 3.07 -10.56
CA ILE A 82 -6.40 2.37 -10.57
C ILE A 82 -6.60 0.90 -10.20
N VAL A 83 -7.37 0.62 -9.17
CA VAL A 83 -7.69 -0.74 -8.73
C VAL A 83 -8.44 -1.52 -9.82
N LYS A 84 -9.44 -0.92 -10.43
CA LYS A 84 -10.20 -1.56 -11.53
C LYS A 84 -9.30 -1.88 -12.73
N LYS A 85 -8.45 -0.94 -13.12
CA LYS A 85 -7.51 -1.11 -14.22
C LYS A 85 -6.52 -2.24 -13.93
N LEU A 86 -5.93 -2.25 -12.75
CA LEU A 86 -4.98 -3.27 -12.33
C LEU A 86 -5.64 -4.66 -12.25
N ALA A 87 -6.84 -4.75 -11.70
CA ALA A 87 -7.60 -5.99 -11.63
C ALA A 87 -7.89 -6.54 -13.03
N LYS A 88 -8.24 -5.68 -13.97
CA LYS A 88 -8.46 -6.06 -15.38
C LYS A 88 -7.17 -6.58 -16.03
N GLU A 89 -6.05 -5.90 -15.82
CA GLU A 89 -4.74 -6.32 -16.35
C GLU A 89 -4.31 -7.69 -15.78
N LEU A 90 -4.61 -7.95 -14.52
CA LEU A 90 -4.29 -9.21 -13.85
C LEU A 90 -5.38 -10.29 -14.01
N ASN A 91 -6.45 -9.99 -14.73
CA ASN A 91 -7.61 -10.88 -14.88
C ASN A 91 -8.18 -11.36 -13.53
N ILE A 92 -8.33 -10.43 -12.59
CA ILE A 92 -8.87 -10.70 -11.25
C ILE A 92 -10.30 -10.18 -11.20
N GLN A 93 -11.23 -11.04 -10.76
CA GLN A 93 -12.59 -10.61 -10.45
C GLN A 93 -12.59 -9.84 -9.13
N LEU A 94 -13.09 -8.59 -9.17
CA LEU A 94 -13.15 -7.75 -7.98
C LEU A 94 -14.24 -8.26 -7.02
N SER A 95 -13.81 -8.79 -5.89
CA SER A 95 -14.61 -8.80 -4.68
C SER A 95 -13.84 -7.99 -3.64
N ILE A 96 -14.41 -6.89 -3.19
CA ILE A 96 -13.75 -5.99 -2.24
C ILE A 96 -14.12 -6.44 -0.84
N SER A 97 -13.13 -6.90 -0.09
CA SER A 97 -13.23 -7.03 1.36
C SER A 97 -12.48 -5.87 1.99
N VAL A 98 -13.21 -4.94 2.59
CA VAL A 98 -12.62 -3.82 3.34
C VAL A 98 -12.58 -4.21 4.81
N LYS A 99 -11.39 -4.37 5.37
CA LYS A 99 -11.23 -4.52 6.80
C LYS A 99 -10.86 -3.17 7.39
N ILE A 100 -11.80 -2.54 8.09
CA ILE A 100 -11.56 -1.31 8.85
C ILE A 100 -11.19 -1.73 10.26
N SER A 101 -9.97 -1.46 10.66
CA SER A 101 -9.58 -1.48 12.07
C SER A 101 -9.08 -0.09 12.42
N PHE A 102 -9.44 0.44 13.56
CA PHE A 102 -9.20 1.81 14.03
C PHE A 102 -8.00 2.51 13.37
N GLY A 103 -8.28 3.33 12.34
CA GLY A 103 -7.28 4.05 11.56
C GLY A 103 -6.65 3.29 10.40
N ASN A 104 -6.88 1.99 10.27
CA ASN A 104 -6.25 1.17 9.24
C ASN A 104 -7.29 0.64 8.25
N ILE A 105 -7.20 1.06 7.01
CA ILE A 105 -8.02 0.53 5.91
C ILE A 105 -7.16 -0.44 5.12
N LEU A 106 -7.42 -1.71 5.27
CA LEU A 106 -6.82 -2.75 4.44
C LEU A 106 -7.79 -3.10 3.31
N PHE A 107 -7.39 -2.84 2.08
CA PHE A 107 -8.16 -3.28 0.91
C PHE A 107 -7.68 -4.67 0.51
N ASN A 108 -8.49 -5.68 0.75
CA ASN A 108 -8.27 -7.00 0.18
C ASN A 108 -9.08 -7.09 -1.11
N ILE A 109 -8.42 -7.28 -2.22
CA ILE A 109 -9.04 -7.55 -3.50
C ILE A 109 -8.85 -9.04 -3.79
N PHE A 110 -9.94 -9.74 -3.80
CA PHE A 110 -9.94 -11.18 -4.08
C PHE A 110 -10.26 -11.45 -5.54
#